data_a72b02b4dd964b5989bb9cac3438d02f
#
_entry.id   a72b02b4dd964b5989bb9cac3438d02f
#
_cell.length_a   1.000
_cell.length_b   1.000
_cell.length_c   1.000
_cell.angle_alpha   90.00
_cell.angle_beta   90.00
_cell.angle_gamma   90.00
#
_symmetry.space_group_name_H-M   'P 1'
#
loop_
_entity.id
_entity.type
_entity.pdbx_description
1 polymer ?
#
loop_
_entity_poly.entity_id
_entity_poly.type
_entity_poly.pdbx_seq_one_letter_code
_entity_poly.pdbx_strand_id
1 'polypeptide(L)'
;MEGWHPDGYPGNLAYSPELWEWMFSIGLYLNYDPSHLMWMGIDPIESLRPYVDKVAHAQAKDIQLFPVKRNRYGFPGHAVDRPDPWDVGWWRYRVPGRGQVDWMRVIDTFDEGGFTGVLSVEHEDPVWTGTEDLVKTGLDAAYRTLRPLIIS
;
A
#
# COMPACT_ATOMS: atom_id res chain seq x y z
N MET A 1 -1.90 -8.88 -4.15
CA MET A 1 -0.62 -9.03 -3.38
C MET A 1 -1.00 -9.14 -1.91
N GLU A 2 -1.39 -10.32 -1.52
CA GLU A 2 -1.69 -10.60 -0.12
C GLU A 2 -0.43 -11.16 0.50
N GLY A 3 0.03 -10.61 1.57
CA GLY A 3 1.00 -11.39 2.18
C GLY A 3 1.96 -10.79 3.13
N TRP A 4 1.45 -10.20 4.13
CA TRP A 4 2.26 -10.18 5.31
C TRP A 4 1.92 -11.39 6.18
N HIS A 5 2.89 -12.28 6.36
CA HIS A 5 2.76 -13.31 7.37
C HIS A 5 3.08 -12.71 8.75
N PRO A 6 2.33 -13.04 9.83
CA PRO A 6 2.59 -12.51 11.19
C PRO A 6 4.02 -12.70 11.68
N ASP A 7 4.79 -13.58 11.06
CA ASP A 7 6.18 -13.89 11.43
C ASP A 7 7.23 -13.01 10.72
N GLY A 8 6.83 -11.95 10.01
CA GLY A 8 7.73 -10.89 9.57
C GLY A 8 8.40 -11.05 8.21
N TYR A 9 7.96 -11.99 7.37
CA TYR A 9 8.48 -12.15 6.02
C TYR A 9 7.45 -11.75 4.97
N PRO A 10 7.86 -11.10 3.86
CA PRO A 10 6.96 -10.86 2.75
C PRO A 10 6.44 -12.21 2.24
N GLY A 11 5.12 -12.41 2.36
CA GLY A 11 4.46 -13.67 2.03
C GLY A 11 4.26 -13.90 0.54
N ASN A 12 4.74 -13.00 -0.33
CA ASN A 12 4.62 -13.15 -1.77
C ASN A 12 5.93 -12.83 -2.49
N LEU A 13 6.06 -13.36 -3.70
CA LEU A 13 7.25 -13.15 -4.55
C LEU A 13 7.31 -11.74 -5.15
N ALA A 14 6.19 -11.02 -5.26
CA ALA A 14 6.10 -9.73 -5.94
C ALA A 14 6.49 -8.54 -5.04
N TYR A 15 7.48 -8.69 -4.18
CA TYR A 15 7.83 -7.66 -3.19
C TYR A 15 8.84 -6.62 -3.68
N SER A 16 9.47 -6.82 -4.83
CA SER A 16 10.48 -5.87 -5.36
C SER A 16 10.40 -5.72 -6.88
N PRO A 17 10.85 -4.59 -7.44
CA PRO A 17 10.89 -4.38 -8.88
C PRO A 17 11.69 -5.44 -9.63
N GLU A 18 12.80 -5.93 -9.09
CA GLU A 18 13.60 -7.00 -9.72
C GLU A 18 12.77 -8.29 -9.89
N LEU A 19 11.96 -8.65 -8.89
CA LEU A 19 11.08 -9.81 -9.00
C LEU A 19 9.88 -9.54 -9.93
N TRP A 20 9.41 -8.29 -10.03
CA TRP A 20 8.38 -7.93 -11.00
C TRP A 20 8.88 -8.14 -12.43
N GLU A 21 10.13 -7.77 -12.74
CA GLU A 21 10.74 -7.98 -14.05
C GLU A 21 10.75 -9.45 -14.44
N TRP A 22 11.13 -10.32 -13.49
CA TRP A 22 11.04 -11.76 -13.71
C TRP A 22 9.58 -12.22 -13.95
N MET A 23 8.64 -11.74 -13.15
CA MET A 23 7.20 -12.06 -13.30
C MET A 23 6.68 -11.59 -14.66
N PHE A 24 7.06 -10.40 -15.12
CA PHE A 24 6.68 -9.89 -16.43
C PHE A 24 7.25 -10.74 -17.56
N SER A 25 8.47 -11.26 -17.40
CA SER A 25 9.10 -12.15 -18.40
C SER A 25 8.36 -13.45 -18.62
N ILE A 26 7.55 -13.89 -17.66
CA ILE A 26 6.70 -15.09 -17.77
C ILE A 26 5.21 -14.75 -18.01
N GLY A 27 4.90 -13.51 -18.36
CA GLY A 27 3.56 -13.08 -18.76
C GLY A 27 2.61 -12.69 -17.63
N LEU A 28 3.11 -12.47 -16.42
CA LEU A 28 2.31 -11.96 -15.30
C LEU A 28 2.24 -10.43 -15.32
N TYR A 29 1.22 -9.90 -14.67
CA TYR A 29 0.98 -8.47 -14.50
C TYR A 29 0.91 -8.11 -13.03
N LEU A 30 1.05 -6.81 -12.74
CA LEU A 30 1.09 -6.30 -11.38
C LEU A 30 -0.31 -5.90 -10.90
N ASN A 31 -0.67 -6.34 -9.71
CA ASN A 31 -1.66 -5.69 -8.87
C ASN A 31 -0.88 -4.75 -7.94
N TYR A 32 -0.81 -3.47 -8.31
CA TYR A 32 0.04 -2.50 -7.65
C TYR A 32 -0.58 -1.97 -6.35
N ASP A 33 0.22 -1.95 -5.29
CA ASP A 33 -0.15 -1.36 -4.01
C ASP A 33 1.05 -0.59 -3.42
N PRO A 34 0.99 0.75 -3.32
CA PRO A 34 2.09 1.56 -2.82
C PRO A 34 2.44 1.29 -1.36
N SER A 35 1.45 0.89 -0.55
CA SER A 35 1.64 0.71 0.89
C SER A 35 2.60 -0.43 1.22
N HIS A 36 2.59 -1.49 0.42
CA HIS A 36 3.50 -2.62 0.60
C HIS A 36 4.96 -2.26 0.34
N LEU A 37 5.21 -1.35 -0.59
CA LEU A 37 6.56 -0.92 -0.94
C LEU A 37 7.17 -0.03 0.15
N MET A 38 6.36 0.87 0.70
CA MET A 38 6.83 1.88 1.65
C MET A 38 7.40 1.29 2.94
N TRP A 39 6.76 0.27 3.53
CA TRP A 39 7.31 -0.34 4.73
C TRP A 39 8.54 -1.21 4.44
N MET A 40 8.71 -1.67 3.20
CA MET A 40 9.94 -2.33 2.74
C MET A 40 11.07 -1.34 2.41
N GLY A 41 10.81 -0.03 2.51
CA GLY A 41 11.80 1.01 2.21
C GLY A 41 11.98 1.27 0.71
N ILE A 42 11.05 0.82 -0.12
CA ILE A 42 11.04 1.04 -1.56
C ILE A 42 10.18 2.27 -1.85
N ASP A 43 10.69 3.21 -2.64
CA ASP A 43 9.91 4.36 -3.10
C ASP A 43 8.83 3.89 -4.08
N PRO A 44 7.54 4.07 -3.74
CA PRO A 44 6.45 3.54 -4.56
C PRO A 44 6.35 4.24 -5.92
N ILE A 45 6.72 5.51 -6.01
CA ILE A 45 6.63 6.29 -7.25
C ILE A 45 7.75 5.89 -8.22
N GLU A 46 8.99 5.91 -7.74
CA GLU A 46 10.15 5.58 -8.57
C GLU A 46 10.12 4.12 -9.04
N SER A 47 9.62 3.21 -8.19
CA SER A 47 9.45 1.81 -8.57
C SER A 47 8.30 1.56 -9.55
N LEU A 48 7.22 2.38 -9.52
CA LEU A 48 6.09 2.26 -10.41
C LEU A 48 6.39 2.78 -11.82
N ARG A 49 7.07 3.92 -11.91
CA ARG A 49 7.26 4.70 -13.14
C ARG A 49 7.69 3.88 -14.37
N PRO A 50 8.67 2.95 -14.27
CA PRO A 50 9.07 2.15 -15.42
C PRO A 50 8.07 1.08 -15.85
N TYR A 51 7.06 0.77 -15.04
CA TYR A 51 6.22 -0.43 -15.21
C TYR A 51 4.71 -0.14 -15.19
N VAL A 52 4.31 1.10 -15.44
CA VAL A 52 2.88 1.46 -15.47
C VAL A 52 2.11 0.62 -16.50
N ASP A 53 2.73 0.31 -17.65
CA ASP A 53 2.17 -0.55 -18.69
C ASP A 53 1.99 -2.02 -18.26
N LYS A 54 2.59 -2.42 -17.15
CA LYS A 54 2.48 -3.76 -16.55
C LYS A 54 1.47 -3.83 -15.40
N VAL A 55 0.86 -2.71 -15.04
CA VAL A 55 -0.16 -2.68 -13.99
C VAL A 55 -1.52 -3.06 -14.57
N ALA A 56 -2.05 -4.20 -14.15
CA ALA A 56 -3.40 -4.64 -14.54
C ALA A 56 -4.48 -4.10 -13.61
N HIS A 57 -4.14 -3.89 -12.35
CA HIS A 57 -5.02 -3.38 -11.30
C HIS A 57 -4.21 -2.64 -10.26
N ALA A 58 -4.80 -1.64 -9.60
CA ALA A 58 -4.16 -0.94 -8.51
C ALA A 58 -5.05 -0.90 -7.26
N GLN A 59 -4.42 -1.03 -6.10
CA GLN A 59 -5.07 -0.94 -4.80
C GLN A 59 -4.70 0.38 -4.13
N ALA A 60 -5.72 1.11 -3.72
CA ALA A 60 -5.57 2.32 -2.94
C ALA A 60 -5.64 1.96 -1.45
N LYS A 61 -4.48 1.61 -0.92
CA LYS A 61 -4.24 1.40 0.50
C LYS A 61 -3.11 2.31 0.95
N ASP A 62 -3.34 3.05 2.00
CA ASP A 62 -2.36 3.96 2.59
C ASP A 62 -1.61 3.27 3.73
N ILE A 63 -0.55 3.90 4.20
CA ILE A 63 0.27 3.38 5.28
C ILE A 63 0.78 4.51 6.17
N GLN A 64 0.79 4.28 7.46
CA GLN A 64 1.41 5.15 8.43
C GLN A 64 2.68 4.49 8.99
N LEU A 65 3.82 5.16 8.82
CA LEU A 65 5.13 4.72 9.31
C LEU A 65 5.49 5.47 10.59
N PHE A 66 6.09 4.76 11.54
CA PHE A 66 6.53 5.30 12.82
C PHE A 66 8.06 5.14 12.97
N PRO A 67 8.89 6.08 12.48
CA PRO A 67 10.35 5.95 12.50
C PRO A 67 10.94 5.73 13.90
N VAL A 68 10.34 6.33 14.93
CA VAL A 68 10.76 6.14 16.32
C VAL A 68 10.59 4.68 16.76
N LYS A 69 9.44 4.06 16.41
CA LYS A 69 9.21 2.64 16.71
C LYS A 69 10.17 1.77 15.90
N ARG A 70 10.45 2.10 14.64
CA ARG A 70 11.43 1.38 13.81
C ARG A 70 12.83 1.39 14.43
N ASN A 71 13.27 2.54 14.94
CA ASN A 71 14.57 2.66 15.63
C ASN A 71 14.63 1.82 16.91
N ARG A 72 13.49 1.59 17.55
CA ARG A 72 13.40 0.78 18.77
C ARG A 72 13.32 -0.72 18.49
N TYR A 73 12.60 -1.14 17.45
CA TYR A 73 12.28 -2.55 17.20
C TYR A 73 13.11 -3.16 16.06
N GLY A 74 13.79 -2.33 15.27
CA GLY A 74 14.44 -2.77 14.04
C GLY A 74 13.43 -2.96 12.89
N PHE A 75 13.96 -3.22 11.70
CA PHE A 75 13.15 -3.33 10.50
C PHE A 75 12.15 -4.51 10.54
N PRO A 76 12.55 -5.76 10.90
CA PRO A 76 11.62 -6.88 11.00
C PRO A 76 10.93 -6.96 12.38
N GLY A 77 11.19 -6.01 13.27
CA GLY A 77 10.81 -6.11 14.66
C GLY A 77 9.44 -5.50 14.98
N HIS A 78 8.93 -5.95 16.09
CA HIS A 78 7.72 -5.43 16.74
C HIS A 78 7.92 -5.38 18.26
N ALA A 79 7.01 -4.75 18.98
CA ALA A 79 7.03 -4.76 20.44
C ALA A 79 6.99 -6.21 20.98
N VAL A 80 7.75 -6.48 22.03
CA VAL A 80 7.75 -7.78 22.71
C VAL A 80 6.37 -8.08 23.30
N ASP A 81 5.72 -7.05 23.84
CA ASP A 81 4.33 -7.11 24.29
C ASP A 81 3.45 -6.40 23.25
N ARG A 82 2.55 -7.12 22.63
CA ARG A 82 1.60 -6.63 21.62
C ARG A 82 0.18 -6.78 22.14
N PRO A 83 -0.34 -5.79 22.89
CA PRO A 83 -1.71 -5.83 23.38
C PRO A 83 -2.75 -5.72 22.25
N ASP A 84 -2.36 -5.10 21.13
CA ASP A 84 -3.20 -4.96 19.94
C ASP A 84 -2.67 -5.90 18.84
N PRO A 85 -3.47 -6.88 18.38
CA PRO A 85 -3.09 -7.75 17.27
C PRO A 85 -2.86 -7.01 15.94
N TRP A 86 -3.39 -5.81 15.81
CA TRP A 86 -3.17 -4.93 14.65
C TRP A 86 -1.91 -4.06 14.78
N ASP A 87 -1.23 -4.06 15.94
CA ASP A 87 0.07 -3.40 16.06
C ASP A 87 1.17 -4.30 15.50
N VAL A 88 1.42 -4.17 14.22
CA VAL A 88 2.50 -4.89 13.51
C VAL A 88 3.89 -4.27 13.74
N GLY A 89 4.02 -3.33 14.69
CA GLY A 89 5.27 -2.73 15.07
C GLY A 89 5.39 -1.26 14.66
N TRP A 90 6.25 -0.95 13.69
CA TRP A 90 6.59 0.43 13.35
C TRP A 90 5.81 1.00 12.16
N TRP A 91 4.79 0.30 11.67
CA TRP A 91 3.88 0.74 10.62
C TRP A 91 2.47 0.20 10.85
N ARG A 92 1.49 0.74 10.16
CA ARG A 92 0.13 0.20 10.05
C ARG A 92 -0.53 0.68 8.77
N TYR A 93 -1.42 -0.12 8.21
CA TYR A 93 -2.23 0.31 7.07
C TYR A 93 -3.28 1.33 7.47
N ARG A 94 -3.66 2.16 6.53
CA ARG A 94 -4.63 3.21 6.67
C ARG A 94 -5.49 3.32 5.41
N VAL A 95 -6.68 3.86 5.54
CA VAL A 95 -7.44 4.28 4.36
C VAL A 95 -6.74 5.46 3.67
N PRO A 96 -6.85 5.60 2.32
CA PRO A 96 -6.24 6.69 1.55
C PRO A 96 -6.47 8.07 2.15
N GLY A 97 -5.38 8.85 2.25
CA GLY A 97 -5.34 10.18 2.86
C GLY A 97 -5.19 10.18 4.39
N ARG A 98 -5.03 9.02 5.02
CA ARG A 98 -4.79 8.90 6.46
C ARG A 98 -3.40 8.35 6.80
N GLY A 99 -2.58 8.14 5.79
CA GLY A 99 -1.19 7.72 5.90
C GLY A 99 -0.21 8.68 5.25
N GLN A 100 0.78 8.12 4.57
CA GLN A 100 1.92 8.85 4.03
C GLN A 100 2.14 8.58 2.53
N VAL A 101 1.22 7.88 1.87
CA VAL A 101 1.26 7.73 0.40
C VAL A 101 0.96 9.08 -0.23
N ASP A 102 1.83 9.52 -1.13
CA ASP A 102 1.58 10.71 -1.96
C ASP A 102 0.65 10.33 -3.11
N TRP A 103 -0.66 10.37 -2.84
CA TRP A 103 -1.68 9.97 -3.80
C TRP A 103 -1.71 10.84 -5.05
N MET A 104 -1.34 12.13 -4.92
CA MET A 104 -1.24 13.00 -6.09
C MET A 104 -0.17 12.46 -7.04
N ARG A 105 1.04 12.19 -6.54
CA ARG A 105 2.12 11.64 -7.36
C ARG A 105 1.83 10.24 -7.89
N VAL A 106 1.14 9.39 -7.12
CA VAL A 106 0.73 8.06 -7.62
C VAL A 106 -0.18 8.20 -8.83
N ILE A 107 -1.21 9.05 -8.73
CA ILE A 107 -2.18 9.25 -9.82
C ILE A 107 -1.51 9.95 -11.02
N ASP A 108 -0.72 10.99 -10.80
CA ASP A 108 0.06 11.63 -11.87
C ASP A 108 0.95 10.61 -12.60
N THR A 109 1.59 9.70 -11.86
CA THR A 109 2.43 8.66 -12.48
C THR A 109 1.60 7.68 -13.33
N PHE A 110 0.40 7.33 -12.88
CA PHE A 110 -0.54 6.52 -13.66
C PHE A 110 -0.99 7.25 -14.92
N ASP A 111 -1.35 8.52 -14.81
CA ASP A 111 -1.78 9.35 -15.94
C ASP A 111 -0.65 9.52 -16.98
N GLU A 112 0.56 9.85 -16.53
CA GLU A 112 1.75 9.97 -17.38
C GLU A 112 2.08 8.64 -18.10
N GLY A 113 1.89 7.51 -17.43
CA GLY A 113 2.13 6.16 -17.97
C GLY A 113 0.95 5.59 -18.77
N GLY A 114 -0.18 6.29 -18.87
CA GLY A 114 -1.35 5.87 -19.63
C GLY A 114 -2.15 4.73 -19.00
N PHE A 115 -2.16 4.61 -17.68
CA PHE A 115 -2.98 3.61 -16.98
C PHE A 115 -4.47 3.92 -17.12
N THR A 116 -5.22 2.96 -17.63
CA THR A 116 -6.69 3.04 -17.83
C THR A 116 -7.45 2.01 -16.99
N GLY A 117 -6.76 1.37 -16.07
CA GLY A 117 -7.35 0.33 -15.22
C GLY A 117 -8.12 0.90 -14.03
N VAL A 118 -8.38 0.04 -13.05
CA VAL A 118 -9.14 0.39 -11.85
C VAL A 118 -8.20 0.61 -10.68
N LEU A 119 -8.44 1.68 -9.93
CA LEU A 119 -7.88 1.95 -8.61
C LEU A 119 -8.96 1.64 -7.56
N SER A 120 -8.87 0.51 -6.89
CA SER A 120 -9.83 0.09 -5.87
C SER A 120 -9.35 0.42 -4.46
N VAL A 121 -10.24 0.93 -3.62
CA VAL A 121 -9.91 1.15 -2.21
C VAL A 121 -9.82 -0.21 -1.51
N GLU A 122 -8.66 -0.50 -0.92
CA GLU A 122 -8.47 -1.63 -0.02
C GLU A 122 -8.53 -1.13 1.43
N HIS A 123 -9.57 -1.57 2.14
CA HIS A 123 -9.83 -1.10 3.50
C HIS A 123 -9.16 -2.02 4.53
N GLU A 124 -7.99 -1.64 4.98
CA GLU A 124 -7.23 -2.27 6.08
C GLU A 124 -6.80 -1.21 7.10
N ASP A 125 -7.76 -0.58 7.78
CA ASP A 125 -7.47 0.50 8.73
C ASP A 125 -7.98 0.13 10.13
N PRO A 126 -7.10 -0.02 11.13
CA PRO A 126 -7.51 -0.37 12.49
C PRO A 126 -8.34 0.70 13.20
N VAL A 127 -8.35 1.94 12.70
CA VAL A 127 -9.19 3.03 13.26
C VAL A 127 -10.61 2.98 12.72
N TRP A 128 -10.78 2.51 11.48
CA TRP A 128 -12.04 2.50 10.76
C TRP A 128 -12.64 1.09 10.61
N THR A 129 -12.35 0.19 11.56
CA THR A 129 -12.83 -1.20 11.57
C THR A 129 -13.72 -1.48 12.80
N GLY A 130 -14.30 -2.68 12.86
CA GLY A 130 -15.08 -3.17 14.00
C GLY A 130 -16.59 -3.02 13.83
N THR A 131 -17.10 -2.03 13.09
CA THR A 131 -18.51 -1.88 12.74
C THR A 131 -18.67 -1.47 11.28
N GLU A 132 -19.82 -1.79 10.69
CA GLU A 132 -20.13 -1.42 9.31
C GLU A 132 -20.10 0.12 9.11
N ASP A 133 -20.57 0.88 10.08
CA ASP A 133 -20.58 2.34 10.01
C ASP A 133 -19.17 2.93 10.01
N LEU A 134 -18.25 2.36 10.79
CA LEU A 134 -16.84 2.76 10.77
C LEU A 134 -16.19 2.44 9.41
N VAL A 135 -16.43 1.25 8.87
CA VAL A 135 -15.94 0.87 7.54
C VAL A 135 -16.46 1.82 6.47
N LYS A 136 -17.76 2.12 6.45
CA LYS A 136 -18.36 3.09 5.51
C LYS A 136 -17.73 4.47 5.66
N THR A 137 -17.48 4.92 6.88
CA THR A 137 -16.82 6.20 7.15
C THR A 137 -15.38 6.22 6.61
N GLY A 138 -14.66 5.13 6.78
CA GLY A 138 -13.31 4.97 6.21
C GLY A 138 -13.31 4.99 4.69
N LEU A 139 -14.25 4.30 4.05
CA LEU A 139 -14.42 4.30 2.60
C LEU A 139 -14.79 5.69 2.05
N ASP A 140 -15.68 6.42 2.74
CA ASP A 140 -16.03 7.80 2.37
C ASP A 140 -14.81 8.74 2.48
N ALA A 141 -14.00 8.58 3.52
CA ALA A 141 -12.76 9.35 3.68
C ALA A 141 -11.76 9.07 2.52
N ALA A 142 -11.61 7.80 2.14
CA ALA A 142 -10.78 7.40 1.00
C ALA A 142 -11.30 7.99 -0.31
N TYR A 143 -12.60 7.90 -0.56
CA TYR A 143 -13.25 8.46 -1.75
C TYR A 143 -13.02 9.98 -1.86
N ARG A 144 -13.22 10.71 -0.77
CA ARG A 144 -12.98 12.17 -0.73
C ARG A 144 -11.53 12.55 -0.97
N THR A 145 -10.61 11.68 -0.64
CA THR A 145 -9.17 11.90 -0.90
C THR A 145 -8.83 11.66 -2.36
N LEU A 146 -9.29 10.55 -2.94
CA LEU A 146 -8.87 10.11 -4.26
C LEU A 146 -9.67 10.76 -5.40
N ARG A 147 -10.98 10.91 -5.24
CA ARG A 147 -11.88 11.37 -6.32
C ARG A 147 -11.47 12.73 -6.93
N PRO A 148 -11.04 13.74 -6.14
CA PRO A 148 -10.61 15.01 -6.70
C PRO A 148 -9.32 14.96 -7.53
N LEU A 149 -8.52 13.91 -7.35
CA LEU A 149 -7.24 13.72 -8.05
C LEU A 149 -7.42 13.04 -9.42
N ILE A 150 -8.51 12.28 -9.58
CA ILE A 150 -8.80 11.55 -10.83
C ILE A 150 -9.52 12.49 -11.79
N ILE A 151 -8.80 12.95 -12.80
CA ILE A 151 -9.31 13.84 -13.87
C ILE A 151 -9.82 12.92 -14.99
N SER A 152 -11.12 12.71 -15.03
CA SER A 152 -11.81 11.92 -16.07
C SER A 152 -12.61 12.82 -16.98
#